data_bf1e5484f139ca24a0b21cd5123b58f8
#
_entry.id   bf1e5484f139ca24a0b21cd5123b58f8
#
_cell.length_a   1.000
_cell.length_b   1.000
_cell.length_c   1.000
_cell.angle_alpha   90.00
_cell.angle_beta   90.00
_cell.angle_gamma   90.00
#
_symmetry.space_group_name_H-M   'P 1'
#
loop_
_entity.id
_entity.type
_entity.pdbx_description
1 polymer ?
#
loop_
_entity_poly.entity_id
_entity_poly.type
_entity_poly.pdbx_seq_one_letter_code
_entity_poly.pdbx_strand_id
1 'polypeptide(L)'
;LFTSYICYTMQIHHTKAKDRSTAKWAGGTTTQLAIFPEASEYMKFDFLFRISTATVEVEESTFTFMPGVKRHLMILEGDLTIDHKGRYKKQMAKFGYDIFDGEWPTTAKGMVTDFNLMTKEKTSGKLQAITLKERGEETITFNKKISYSALYLLVGKLRVITGTKSAEMKNGDFILCDHEGEAQIMHMQATAATELILVTIQL
;
A
#
# COMPACT_ATOMS: atom_id res chain seq x y z
N LEU A 1 -15.99 -16.75 -38.28
CA LEU A 1 -16.31 -16.46 -36.90
C LEU A 1 -15.09 -15.75 -36.29
N PHE A 2 -15.07 -14.43 -36.29
CA PHE A 2 -14.08 -13.64 -35.55
C PHE A 2 -14.53 -13.58 -34.09
N THR A 3 -13.89 -14.37 -33.24
CA THR A 3 -14.04 -14.22 -31.80
C THR A 3 -13.29 -12.93 -31.43
N SER A 4 -14.01 -11.83 -31.21
CA SER A 4 -13.43 -10.62 -30.64
C SER A 4 -12.98 -10.97 -29.22
N TYR A 5 -11.69 -11.12 -29.02
CA TYR A 5 -11.12 -11.12 -27.68
C TYR A 5 -11.32 -9.71 -27.09
N ILE A 6 -12.28 -9.59 -26.19
CA ILE A 6 -12.39 -8.39 -25.36
C ILE A 6 -11.13 -8.39 -24.50
N CYS A 7 -10.17 -7.54 -24.85
CA CYS A 7 -8.99 -7.31 -24.05
C CYS A 7 -9.43 -6.45 -22.85
N TYR A 8 -9.75 -7.09 -21.74
CA TYR A 8 -9.97 -6.38 -20.48
C TYR A 8 -8.67 -5.74 -20.06
N THR A 9 -8.58 -4.43 -20.18
CA THR A 9 -7.39 -3.67 -19.81
C THR A 9 -7.55 -3.16 -18.39
N MET A 10 -6.65 -3.58 -17.50
CA MET A 10 -6.51 -3.04 -16.15
C MET A 10 -6.65 -1.51 -16.14
N GLN A 11 -7.54 -0.98 -15.30
CA GLN A 11 -7.64 0.47 -15.12
C GLN A 11 -6.50 0.94 -14.22
N ILE A 12 -5.73 1.92 -14.69
CA ILE A 12 -4.57 2.48 -13.97
C ILE A 12 -4.91 3.89 -13.52
N HIS A 13 -4.90 4.12 -12.21
CA HIS A 13 -5.01 5.43 -11.59
C HIS A 13 -3.65 5.84 -11.05
N HIS A 14 -2.96 6.74 -11.73
CA HIS A 14 -1.63 7.24 -11.34
C HIS A 14 -1.77 8.59 -10.62
N THR A 15 -1.36 8.64 -9.37
CA THR A 15 -1.34 9.86 -8.54
C THR A 15 0.10 10.22 -8.23
N LYS A 16 0.52 11.41 -8.64
CA LYS A 16 1.88 11.92 -8.35
C LYS A 16 1.98 12.39 -6.90
N ALA A 17 3.19 12.32 -6.34
CA ALA A 17 3.46 12.74 -4.96
C ALA A 17 2.93 14.15 -4.66
N LYS A 18 3.15 15.11 -5.57
CA LYS A 18 2.76 16.53 -5.44
C LYS A 18 1.25 16.78 -5.46
N ASP A 19 0.45 15.85 -5.97
CA ASP A 19 -1.00 16.02 -6.17
C ASP A 19 -1.81 15.46 -4.98
N ARG A 20 -1.13 15.01 -3.91
CA ARG A 20 -1.77 14.46 -2.71
C ARG A 20 -1.75 15.42 -1.55
N SER A 21 -2.80 15.39 -0.76
CA SER A 21 -2.89 16.11 0.50
C SER A 21 -2.37 15.28 1.68
N THR A 22 -1.70 15.93 2.60
CA THR A 22 -1.20 15.36 3.84
C THR A 22 -1.92 16.00 5.00
N ALA A 23 -2.54 15.20 5.86
CA ALA A 23 -3.19 15.63 7.08
C ALA A 23 -2.20 15.57 8.26
N LYS A 24 -2.23 16.59 9.12
CA LYS A 24 -1.47 16.61 10.38
C LYS A 24 -2.31 16.06 11.52
N TRP A 25 -1.66 15.37 12.45
CA TRP A 25 -2.22 14.92 13.71
C TRP A 25 -1.20 15.16 14.84
N ALA A 26 -1.54 14.88 16.09
CA ALA A 26 -0.70 15.24 17.24
C ALA A 26 0.70 14.58 17.25
N GLY A 27 0.86 13.43 16.59
CA GLY A 27 2.12 12.67 16.55
C GLY A 27 2.84 12.68 15.21
N GLY A 28 2.38 13.47 14.22
CA GLY A 28 3.02 13.52 12.91
C GLY A 28 2.07 13.83 11.76
N THR A 29 2.28 13.17 10.62
CA THR A 29 1.49 13.40 9.41
C THR A 29 1.01 12.09 8.78
N THR A 30 -0.08 12.16 8.01
CA THR A 30 -0.59 11.03 7.22
C THR A 30 -1.02 11.49 5.85
N THR A 31 -0.56 10.77 4.82
CA THR A 31 -0.97 10.96 3.42
C THR A 31 -1.83 9.77 2.99
N GLN A 32 -3.10 10.02 2.67
CA GLN A 32 -3.97 9.00 2.09
C GLN A 32 -3.60 8.78 0.63
N LEU A 33 -3.34 7.52 0.25
CA LEU A 33 -3.01 7.10 -1.11
C LEU A 33 -4.24 6.61 -1.87
N ALA A 34 -5.07 5.81 -1.19
CA ALA A 34 -6.34 5.31 -1.71
C ALA A 34 -7.30 4.98 -0.58
N ILE A 35 -8.60 5.05 -0.86
CA ILE A 35 -9.69 4.54 -0.03
C ILE A 35 -10.76 3.96 -0.94
N PHE A 36 -11.39 2.86 -0.54
CA PHE A 36 -12.44 2.23 -1.34
C PHE A 36 -13.61 1.75 -0.45
N PRO A 37 -14.84 1.99 -0.84
CA PRO A 37 -15.28 2.81 -1.97
C PRO A 37 -14.73 4.25 -1.94
N GLU A 38 -14.61 4.90 -3.12
CA GLU A 38 -14.01 6.24 -3.21
C GLU A 38 -14.75 7.31 -2.39
N ALA A 39 -16.07 7.14 -2.21
CA ALA A 39 -16.91 8.03 -1.41
C ALA A 39 -16.75 7.81 0.11
N SER A 40 -15.97 6.81 0.54
CA SER A 40 -15.78 6.50 1.96
C SER A 40 -14.97 7.56 2.68
N GLU A 41 -15.24 7.70 3.97
CA GLU A 41 -14.52 8.62 4.86
C GLU A 41 -13.79 7.83 5.95
N TYR A 42 -12.48 8.06 6.10
CA TYR A 42 -11.66 7.37 7.10
C TYR A 42 -12.26 7.40 8.51
N MET A 43 -12.78 8.56 8.94
CA MET A 43 -13.33 8.74 10.29
C MET A 43 -14.69 8.03 10.51
N LYS A 44 -15.39 7.68 9.43
CA LYS A 44 -16.64 6.91 9.51
C LYS A 44 -16.44 5.40 9.52
N PHE A 45 -15.20 4.94 9.21
CA PHE A 45 -14.86 3.53 9.07
C PHE A 45 -15.77 2.77 8.09
N ASP A 46 -16.26 3.45 7.06
CA ASP A 46 -17.18 2.91 6.05
C ASP A 46 -16.47 2.38 4.80
N PHE A 47 -15.13 2.28 4.85
CA PHE A 47 -14.30 1.74 3.77
C PHE A 47 -14.17 0.22 3.84
N LEU A 48 -13.91 -0.42 2.70
CA LEU A 48 -13.48 -1.81 2.59
C LEU A 48 -11.95 -1.93 2.66
N PHE A 49 -11.23 -1.00 2.01
CA PHE A 49 -9.79 -0.87 2.23
C PHE A 49 -9.35 0.60 2.20
N ARG A 50 -8.23 0.86 2.88
CA ARG A 50 -7.54 2.16 2.85
C ARG A 50 -6.04 1.96 2.80
N ILE A 51 -5.35 2.69 1.92
CA ILE A 51 -3.89 2.72 1.81
C ILE A 51 -3.40 4.12 2.17
N SER A 52 -2.37 4.19 3.00
CA SER A 52 -1.76 5.45 3.42
C SER A 52 -0.30 5.29 3.81
N THR A 53 0.44 6.39 3.79
CA THR A 53 1.73 6.53 4.47
C THR A 53 1.57 7.45 5.66
N ALA A 54 2.38 7.26 6.70
CA ALA A 54 2.44 8.18 7.82
C ALA A 54 3.89 8.41 8.23
N THR A 55 4.18 9.64 8.68
CA THR A 55 5.43 9.98 9.36
C THR A 55 5.11 10.25 10.81
N VAL A 56 5.70 9.45 11.71
CA VAL A 56 5.56 9.57 13.16
C VAL A 56 6.74 10.37 13.68
N GLU A 57 6.46 11.53 14.29
CA GLU A 57 7.44 12.52 14.76
C GLU A 57 7.58 12.54 16.30
N VAL A 58 6.91 11.61 16.98
CA VAL A 58 6.95 11.44 18.45
C VAL A 58 7.56 10.10 18.81
N GLU A 59 8.28 10.08 19.93
CA GLU A 59 8.96 8.85 20.42
C GLU A 59 7.98 7.73 20.78
N GLU A 60 6.82 8.08 21.33
CA GLU A 60 5.79 7.11 21.72
C GLU A 60 4.43 7.50 21.14
N SER A 61 3.72 6.52 20.63
CA SER A 61 2.40 6.71 20.05
C SER A 61 1.44 5.58 20.44
N THR A 62 0.15 5.88 20.39
CA THR A 62 -0.92 4.90 20.60
C THR A 62 -1.76 4.79 19.35
N PHE A 63 -1.98 3.56 18.90
CA PHE A 63 -2.81 3.30 17.73
C PHE A 63 -4.29 3.51 18.03
N THR A 64 -4.99 4.14 17.09
CA THR A 64 -6.44 4.33 17.18
C THR A 64 -7.14 2.98 17.27
N PHE A 65 -8.08 2.85 18.20
CA PHE A 65 -8.95 1.67 18.32
C PHE A 65 -9.91 1.59 17.14
N MET A 66 -9.85 0.50 16.38
CA MET A 66 -10.57 0.31 15.11
C MET A 66 -11.16 -1.10 15.02
N PRO A 67 -12.31 -1.38 15.67
CA PRO A 67 -12.92 -2.71 15.63
C PRO A 67 -13.31 -3.10 14.20
N GLY A 68 -13.07 -4.38 13.87
CA GLY A 68 -13.36 -4.94 12.54
C GLY A 68 -12.39 -4.51 11.43
N VAL A 69 -11.33 -3.77 11.76
CA VAL A 69 -10.28 -3.40 10.81
C VAL A 69 -9.06 -4.29 11.02
N LYS A 70 -8.60 -4.96 9.95
CA LYS A 70 -7.28 -5.61 9.90
C LYS A 70 -6.26 -4.57 9.42
N ARG A 71 -5.17 -4.41 10.16
CA ARG A 71 -4.10 -3.48 9.85
C ARG A 71 -2.86 -4.23 9.38
N HIS A 72 -2.29 -3.77 8.27
CA HIS A 72 -1.00 -4.21 7.74
C HIS A 72 -0.07 -2.99 7.80
N LEU A 73 0.96 -3.06 8.62
CA LEU A 73 1.92 -1.99 8.87
C LEU A 73 3.29 -2.41 8.38
N MET A 74 3.91 -1.65 7.50
CA MET A 74 5.28 -1.86 7.04
C MET A 74 6.12 -0.61 7.28
N ILE A 75 7.32 -0.76 7.81
CA ILE A 75 8.25 0.34 8.05
C ILE A 75 8.96 0.69 6.74
N LEU A 76 8.95 1.96 6.37
CA LEU A 76 9.68 2.49 5.22
C LEU A 76 11.01 3.12 5.62
N GLU A 77 11.06 3.75 6.81
CA GLU A 77 12.25 4.41 7.36
C GLU A 77 12.19 4.42 8.88
N GLY A 78 13.36 4.29 9.54
CA GLY A 78 13.48 4.24 11.00
C GLY A 78 13.27 2.83 11.57
N ASP A 79 13.24 2.75 12.90
CA ASP A 79 13.04 1.53 13.67
C ASP A 79 11.84 1.70 14.61
N LEU A 80 10.96 0.71 14.65
CA LEU A 80 9.76 0.71 15.48
C LEU A 80 9.71 -0.51 16.38
N THR A 81 9.42 -0.29 17.66
CA THR A 81 8.97 -1.35 18.55
C THR A 81 7.46 -1.20 18.76
N ILE A 82 6.68 -2.16 18.31
CA ILE A 82 5.23 -2.22 18.52
C ILE A 82 4.92 -3.19 19.66
N ASP A 83 3.98 -2.82 20.53
CA ASP A 83 3.50 -3.61 21.67
C ASP A 83 1.99 -3.79 21.58
N HIS A 84 1.55 -4.99 21.28
CA HIS A 84 0.15 -5.41 21.34
C HIS A 84 -0.12 -5.95 22.73
N LYS A 85 -0.65 -5.11 23.59
CA LYS A 85 -0.82 -5.39 25.02
C LYS A 85 -1.50 -6.73 25.30
N GLY A 86 -0.82 -7.59 26.06
CA GLY A 86 -1.32 -8.93 26.40
C GLY A 86 -1.18 -9.97 25.28
N ARG A 87 -0.49 -9.64 24.18
CA ARG A 87 -0.26 -10.54 23.05
C ARG A 87 1.23 -10.70 22.76
N TYR A 88 1.86 -9.74 22.08
CA TYR A 88 3.28 -9.78 21.77
C TYR A 88 3.86 -8.39 21.55
N LYS A 89 5.19 -8.32 21.61
CA LYS A 89 6.00 -7.18 21.16
C LYS A 89 6.80 -7.58 19.94
N LYS A 90 7.03 -6.63 19.04
CA LYS A 90 7.79 -6.84 17.82
C LYS A 90 8.64 -5.63 17.50
N GLN A 91 9.92 -5.88 17.19
CA GLN A 91 10.81 -4.85 16.64
C GLN A 91 10.82 -4.98 15.12
N MET A 92 10.77 -3.85 14.44
CA MET A 92 10.72 -3.76 12.99
C MET A 92 11.65 -2.66 12.52
N ALA A 93 12.53 -2.99 11.58
CA ALA A 93 13.33 -2.06 10.79
C ALA A 93 12.72 -1.90 9.40
N LYS A 94 13.38 -1.19 8.51
CA LYS A 94 12.96 -0.99 7.13
C LYS A 94 12.49 -2.30 6.47
N PHE A 95 11.28 -2.26 5.87
CA PHE A 95 10.53 -3.37 5.28
C PHE A 95 10.08 -4.47 6.24
N GLY A 96 10.41 -4.35 7.52
CA GLY A 96 9.73 -5.12 8.56
C GLY A 96 8.25 -4.77 8.58
N TYR A 97 7.38 -5.78 8.72
CA TYR A 97 5.94 -5.55 8.72
C TYR A 97 5.23 -6.39 9.77
N ASP A 98 4.03 -5.95 10.14
CA ASP A 98 3.16 -6.64 11.07
C ASP A 98 1.72 -6.61 10.59
N ILE A 99 0.93 -7.61 11.00
CA ILE A 99 -0.49 -7.72 10.70
C ILE A 99 -1.23 -7.93 12.03
N PHE A 100 -2.17 -7.05 12.33
CA PHE A 100 -2.90 -7.10 13.60
C PHE A 100 -4.32 -6.56 13.47
N ASP A 101 -5.17 -6.91 14.43
CA ASP A 101 -6.53 -6.37 14.48
C ASP A 101 -6.52 -4.97 15.10
N GLY A 102 -7.18 -4.04 14.45
CA GLY A 102 -7.23 -2.64 14.87
C GLY A 102 -7.93 -2.42 16.22
N GLU A 103 -8.60 -3.42 16.76
CA GLU A 103 -9.18 -3.43 18.12
C GLU A 103 -8.18 -3.82 19.22
N TRP A 104 -6.97 -4.27 18.86
CA TRP A 104 -5.98 -4.59 19.88
C TRP A 104 -5.41 -3.31 20.51
N PRO A 105 -5.36 -3.22 21.85
CA PRO A 105 -4.65 -2.14 22.50
C PRO A 105 -3.16 -2.18 22.09
N THR A 106 -2.76 -1.20 21.29
CA THR A 106 -1.45 -1.19 20.64
C THR A 106 -0.76 0.14 20.87
N THR A 107 0.49 0.07 21.33
CA THR A 107 1.39 1.20 21.45
C THR A 107 2.63 0.96 20.62
N ALA A 108 3.31 2.02 20.25
CA ALA A 108 4.57 1.93 19.52
C ALA A 108 5.59 2.94 20.06
N LYS A 109 6.86 2.57 19.95
CA LYS A 109 8.01 3.39 20.30
C LYS A 109 8.97 3.46 19.12
N GLY A 110 9.30 4.68 18.72
CA GLY A 110 10.19 5.02 17.62
C GLY A 110 9.57 6.01 16.64
N MET A 111 10.39 6.89 16.11
CA MET A 111 10.03 7.82 15.04
C MET A 111 10.28 7.14 13.70
N VAL A 112 9.26 7.02 12.87
CA VAL A 112 9.31 6.24 11.64
C VAL A 112 8.49 6.88 10.53
N THR A 113 8.80 6.50 9.29
CA THR A 113 7.84 6.57 8.19
C THR A 113 7.32 5.17 7.91
N ASP A 114 6.01 5.02 7.85
CA ASP A 114 5.35 3.74 7.66
C ASP A 114 4.37 3.74 6.48
N PHE A 115 4.05 2.54 6.02
CA PHE A 115 3.05 2.26 5.01
C PHE A 115 1.95 1.39 5.63
N ASN A 116 0.71 1.86 5.54
CA ASN A 116 -0.45 1.19 6.10
C ASN A 116 -1.41 0.71 5.00
N LEU A 117 -1.82 -0.56 5.08
CA LEU A 117 -3.01 -1.07 4.43
C LEU A 117 -4.00 -1.48 5.53
N MET A 118 -5.20 -0.95 5.46
CA MET A 118 -6.32 -1.31 6.33
C MET A 118 -7.38 -2.02 5.49
N THR A 119 -7.90 -3.14 5.99
CA THR A 119 -8.96 -3.90 5.31
C THR A 119 -10.08 -4.23 6.29
N LYS A 120 -11.30 -4.33 5.78
CA LYS A 120 -12.51 -4.64 6.57
C LYS A 120 -13.32 -5.78 5.93
N GLU A 121 -14.21 -6.37 6.73
CA GLU A 121 -15.15 -7.39 6.31
C GLU A 121 -14.43 -8.61 5.70
N LYS A 122 -14.83 -9.01 4.49
CA LYS A 122 -14.20 -10.11 3.76
C LYS A 122 -13.00 -9.67 2.93
N THR A 123 -12.70 -8.37 2.90
CA THR A 123 -11.56 -7.83 2.16
C THR A 123 -10.26 -8.29 2.80
N SER A 124 -9.37 -8.83 1.99
CA SER A 124 -8.03 -9.22 2.43
C SER A 124 -6.96 -8.54 1.59
N GLY A 125 -5.77 -8.42 2.14
CA GLY A 125 -4.67 -7.76 1.44
C GLY A 125 -3.30 -8.26 1.84
N LYS A 126 -2.30 -7.90 1.05
CA LYS A 126 -0.89 -8.23 1.31
C LYS A 126 -0.01 -7.06 0.90
N LEU A 127 1.04 -6.81 1.69
CA LEU A 127 2.15 -5.91 1.38
C LEU A 127 3.39 -6.71 1.02
N GLN A 128 4.13 -6.23 0.03
CA GLN A 128 5.41 -6.81 -0.37
C GLN A 128 6.37 -5.68 -0.77
N ALA A 129 7.54 -5.62 -0.15
CA ALA A 129 8.61 -4.76 -0.59
C ALA A 129 9.33 -5.42 -1.77
N ILE A 130 9.64 -4.65 -2.79
CA ILE A 130 10.39 -5.06 -3.98
C ILE A 130 11.57 -4.12 -4.16
N THR A 131 12.75 -4.68 -4.39
CA THR A 131 13.96 -3.93 -4.68
C THR A 131 14.49 -4.37 -6.05
N LEU A 132 14.69 -3.42 -6.95
CA LEU A 132 15.26 -3.65 -8.26
C LEU A 132 16.56 -2.85 -8.41
N LYS A 133 17.58 -3.48 -8.99
CA LYS A 133 18.79 -2.77 -9.41
C LYS A 133 18.46 -1.89 -10.61
N GLU A 134 19.31 -0.93 -10.92
CA GLU A 134 19.23 -0.21 -12.19
C GLU A 134 19.18 -1.20 -13.36
N ARG A 135 18.27 -0.97 -14.31
CA ARG A 135 17.92 -1.86 -15.43
C ARG A 135 17.38 -3.24 -15.02
N GLY A 136 17.01 -3.40 -13.72
CA GLY A 136 16.31 -4.58 -13.25
C GLY A 136 14.87 -4.59 -13.75
N GLU A 137 14.34 -5.78 -13.95
CA GLU A 137 12.97 -6.02 -14.39
C GLU A 137 12.28 -7.00 -13.47
N GLU A 138 10.98 -6.85 -13.31
CA GLU A 138 10.11 -7.77 -12.56
C GLU A 138 8.79 -7.93 -13.31
N THR A 139 8.27 -9.14 -13.32
CA THR A 139 6.97 -9.44 -13.92
C THR A 139 6.08 -10.12 -12.89
N ILE A 140 4.94 -9.52 -12.63
CA ILE A 140 3.97 -10.03 -11.68
C ILE A 140 2.70 -10.46 -12.42
N THR A 141 2.28 -11.70 -12.16
CA THR A 141 1.00 -12.24 -12.65
C THR A 141 -0.01 -12.23 -11.50
N PHE A 142 -1.11 -11.54 -11.68
CA PHE A 142 -2.24 -11.51 -10.77
C PHE A 142 -3.31 -12.48 -11.25
N ASN A 143 -3.80 -13.32 -10.36
CA ASN A 143 -4.94 -14.20 -10.66
C ASN A 143 -6.27 -13.43 -10.51
N LYS A 144 -7.37 -14.00 -10.99
CA LYS A 144 -8.71 -13.39 -10.97
C LYS A 144 -9.28 -13.05 -9.58
N LYS A 145 -8.67 -13.56 -8.50
CA LYS A 145 -9.10 -13.24 -7.13
C LYS A 145 -8.61 -11.86 -6.68
N ILE A 146 -7.56 -11.33 -7.32
CA ILE A 146 -7.05 -10.00 -7.02
C ILE A 146 -7.98 -8.97 -7.65
N SER A 147 -8.67 -8.20 -6.82
CA SER A 147 -9.56 -7.12 -7.27
C SER A 147 -8.77 -5.84 -7.56
N TYR A 148 -7.80 -5.52 -6.71
CA TYR A 148 -6.92 -4.36 -6.85
C TYR A 148 -5.47 -4.74 -6.63
N SER A 149 -4.57 -4.06 -7.33
CA SER A 149 -3.15 -3.98 -6.97
C SER A 149 -2.71 -2.52 -6.90
N ALA A 150 -1.70 -2.23 -6.08
CA ALA A 150 -1.14 -0.89 -6.04
C ALA A 150 0.38 -0.94 -5.94
N LEU A 151 1.03 0.09 -6.47
CA LEU A 151 2.45 0.34 -6.36
C LEU A 151 2.68 1.69 -5.70
N TYR A 152 3.54 1.72 -4.69
CA TYR A 152 4.08 2.95 -4.11
C TYR A 152 5.59 2.96 -4.32
N LEU A 153 6.09 3.92 -5.07
CA LEU A 153 7.52 4.05 -5.35
C LEU A 153 8.21 4.84 -4.25
N LEU A 154 8.97 4.16 -3.41
CA LEU A 154 9.69 4.77 -2.30
C LEU A 154 10.95 5.51 -2.80
N VAL A 155 11.76 4.84 -3.59
CA VAL A 155 13.02 5.37 -4.13
C VAL A 155 13.19 4.90 -5.58
N GLY A 156 13.72 5.76 -6.44
CA GLY A 156 14.16 5.41 -7.79
C GLY A 156 13.26 5.92 -8.91
N LYS A 157 13.29 5.22 -10.03
CA LYS A 157 12.47 5.49 -11.21
C LYS A 157 12.03 4.17 -11.81
N LEU A 158 10.75 4.04 -12.08
CA LEU A 158 10.12 2.80 -12.52
C LEU A 158 9.21 3.07 -13.72
N ARG A 159 9.32 2.25 -14.74
CA ARG A 159 8.31 2.13 -15.79
C ARG A 159 7.45 0.92 -15.51
N VAL A 160 6.14 1.13 -15.48
CA VAL A 160 5.13 0.09 -15.28
C VAL A 160 4.37 -0.10 -16.57
N ILE A 161 4.22 -1.35 -17.01
CA ILE A 161 3.54 -1.72 -18.27
C ILE A 161 2.49 -2.78 -17.95
N THR A 162 1.24 -2.55 -18.37
CA THR A 162 0.13 -3.50 -18.26
C THR A 162 -0.68 -3.49 -19.55
N GLY A 163 -0.68 -4.61 -20.27
CA GLY A 163 -1.29 -4.66 -21.60
C GLY A 163 -0.69 -3.63 -22.54
N THR A 164 -1.51 -2.70 -23.03
CA THR A 164 -1.08 -1.60 -23.93
C THR A 164 -0.77 -0.29 -23.20
N LYS A 165 -1.00 -0.23 -21.88
CA LYS A 165 -0.79 0.97 -21.07
C LYS A 165 0.58 0.96 -20.42
N SER A 166 1.18 2.14 -20.27
CA SER A 166 2.41 2.31 -19.48
C SER A 166 2.38 3.61 -18.69
N ALA A 167 3.07 3.61 -17.55
CA ALA A 167 3.25 4.77 -16.70
C ALA A 167 4.69 4.87 -16.19
N GLU A 168 5.22 6.09 -16.09
CA GLU A 168 6.51 6.38 -15.48
C GLU A 168 6.29 6.89 -14.06
N MET A 169 6.93 6.24 -13.10
CA MET A 169 6.86 6.58 -11.67
C MET A 169 8.18 7.18 -11.18
N LYS A 170 8.07 8.13 -10.26
CA LYS A 170 9.16 8.74 -9.50
C LYS A 170 8.90 8.60 -8.00
N ASN A 171 9.89 8.95 -7.18
CA ASN A 171 9.78 8.89 -5.72
C ASN A 171 8.46 9.49 -5.22
N GLY A 172 7.77 8.73 -4.40
CA GLY A 172 6.50 9.08 -3.80
C GLY A 172 5.29 8.88 -4.72
N ASP A 173 5.43 8.56 -6.00
CA ASP A 173 4.29 8.29 -6.88
C ASP A 173 3.56 7.01 -6.46
N PHE A 174 2.26 6.98 -6.74
CA PHE A 174 1.37 5.87 -6.42
C PHE A 174 0.52 5.50 -7.64
N ILE A 175 0.41 4.22 -7.89
CA ILE A 175 -0.49 3.66 -8.89
C ILE A 175 -1.47 2.72 -8.19
N LEU A 176 -2.76 2.88 -8.46
CA LEU A 176 -3.81 1.92 -8.14
C LEU A 176 -4.33 1.31 -9.43
N CYS A 177 -4.40 -0.01 -9.47
CA CYS A 177 -4.91 -0.77 -10.60
C CYS A 177 -6.17 -1.52 -10.20
N ASP A 178 -7.27 -1.31 -10.93
CA ASP A 178 -8.47 -2.13 -10.86
C ASP A 178 -8.38 -3.26 -11.89
N HIS A 179 -8.54 -4.50 -11.43
CA HIS A 179 -8.38 -5.71 -12.26
C HIS A 179 -9.68 -6.15 -12.94
N GLU A 180 -10.82 -5.53 -12.62
CA GLU A 180 -12.12 -5.85 -13.19
C GLU A 180 -12.46 -7.37 -13.18
N GLY A 181 -11.95 -8.11 -12.17
CA GLY A 181 -12.16 -9.55 -12.00
C GLY A 181 -11.38 -10.45 -12.97
N GLU A 182 -10.43 -9.91 -13.74
CA GLU A 182 -9.63 -10.66 -14.69
C GLU A 182 -8.18 -10.86 -14.22
N ALA A 183 -7.56 -11.96 -14.68
CA ALA A 183 -6.13 -12.16 -14.47
C ALA A 183 -5.32 -11.13 -15.26
N GLN A 184 -4.32 -10.56 -14.64
CA GLN A 184 -3.54 -9.45 -15.20
C GLN A 184 -2.03 -9.72 -15.10
N ILE A 185 -1.27 -9.11 -15.99
CA ILE A 185 0.19 -9.14 -15.96
C ILE A 185 0.70 -7.71 -15.90
N MET A 186 1.63 -7.48 -15.00
CA MET A 186 2.33 -6.21 -14.83
C MET A 186 3.82 -6.42 -15.01
N HIS A 187 4.41 -5.70 -15.95
CA HIS A 187 5.86 -5.65 -16.13
C HIS A 187 6.40 -4.35 -15.55
N MET A 188 7.46 -4.45 -14.79
CA MET A 188 8.17 -3.33 -14.17
C MET A 188 9.59 -3.28 -14.66
N GLN A 189 10.05 -2.10 -15.06
CA GLN A 189 11.42 -1.84 -15.56
C GLN A 189 12.01 -0.68 -14.76
N ALA A 190 13.05 -0.95 -13.99
CA ALA A 190 13.75 0.05 -13.20
C ALA A 190 14.78 0.80 -14.06
N THR A 191 14.66 2.12 -14.15
CA THR A 191 15.64 2.97 -14.85
C THR A 191 16.68 3.59 -13.90
N ALA A 192 16.56 3.34 -12.61
CA ALA A 192 17.52 3.60 -11.54
C ALA A 192 17.34 2.52 -10.47
N ALA A 193 18.24 2.41 -9.50
CA ALA A 193 18.02 1.55 -8.34
C ALA A 193 16.70 1.95 -7.66
N THR A 194 15.82 0.97 -7.41
CA THR A 194 14.41 1.21 -7.10
C THR A 194 13.97 0.37 -5.91
N GLU A 195 13.24 1.00 -4.99
CA GLU A 195 12.53 0.35 -3.89
C GLU A 195 11.05 0.74 -3.96
N LEU A 196 10.18 -0.23 -3.89
CA LEU A 196 8.74 -0.01 -3.98
C LEU A 196 7.96 -0.96 -3.07
N ILE A 197 6.73 -0.58 -2.77
CA ILE A 197 5.76 -1.44 -2.09
C ILE A 197 4.70 -1.85 -3.09
N LEU A 198 4.53 -3.15 -3.25
CA LEU A 198 3.40 -3.76 -3.94
C LEU A 198 2.31 -4.08 -2.93
N VAL A 199 1.10 -3.71 -3.24
CA VAL A 199 -0.13 -4.07 -2.52
C VAL A 199 -0.98 -4.95 -3.42
N THR A 200 -1.54 -6.03 -2.87
CA THR A 200 -2.60 -6.81 -3.53
C THR A 200 -3.81 -6.89 -2.62
N ILE A 201 -5.01 -6.76 -3.18
CA ILE A 201 -6.28 -6.71 -2.45
C ILE A 201 -7.29 -7.63 -3.13
N GLN A 202 -8.02 -8.41 -2.32
CA GLN A 202 -9.17 -9.22 -2.71
C GLN A 202 -10.40 -8.68 -1.96
N LEU A 203 -11.43 -8.31 -2.70
CA LEU A 203 -12.74 -7.93 -2.17
C LEU A 203 -13.61 -9.16 -1.92
#